data_11064933f85d530216201621c6f80ece
#
_entry.id   11064933f85d530216201621c6f80ece
#
_cell.length_a   1.000
_cell.length_b   1.000
_cell.length_c   1.000
_cell.angle_alpha   90.00
_cell.angle_beta   90.00
_cell.angle_gamma   90.00
#
_symmetry.space_group_name_H-M   'P 1'
#
loop_
_entity.id
_entity.type
_entity.pdbx_description
1 polymer ?
#
loop_
_entity_poly.entity_id
_entity_poly.type
_entity_poly.pdbx_seq_one_letter_code
_entity_poly.pdbx_strand_id
1 'polypeptide(L)'
;MKYLLSSLLATLLLCGCSSIDSGTPPKRVYGTPVNMGAGTATSWASLDAQGNPLSIGFTLTKTAFDNLPATMPGTDFMLALPTEATTKTPFQHIMINWNPQGHEPDKIYTVPHFDFHFYIQPMAEVMAIPPYPQAPTKFDKLPAATFLHADFVKGPGGVPGMGAHWSDVTSPEFKGQPFTETFVYGSYDGKVTFWEQMVALSYLKTSPSMEKAIKLPAKYEKPGYYPTRYSIKTNSDGSQEVALDGFTLR
;
A
#
# COMPACT_ATOMS: atom_id res chain seq x y z
N MET A 1 -61.86 -57.47 6.69
CA MET A 1 -61.61 -56.33 5.75
C MET A 1 -61.05 -55.17 6.56
N LYS A 2 -59.74 -54.93 6.49
CA LYS A 2 -59.07 -53.85 7.16
C LYS A 2 -58.56 -52.88 6.11
N TYR A 3 -59.08 -51.68 6.11
CA TYR A 3 -58.59 -50.59 5.22
C TYR A 3 -57.37 -49.90 5.81
N LEU A 4 -56.21 -49.96 5.13
CA LEU A 4 -55.04 -49.14 5.46
C LEU A 4 -55.23 -47.79 4.73
N LEU A 5 -55.27 -46.69 5.51
CA LEU A 5 -55.12 -45.34 5.00
C LEU A 5 -53.59 -45.02 4.94
N SER A 6 -53.09 -44.81 3.74
CA SER A 6 -51.73 -44.28 3.54
C SER A 6 -51.80 -42.78 3.52
N SER A 7 -51.17 -42.13 4.53
CA SER A 7 -50.98 -40.68 4.60
C SER A 7 -49.78 -40.29 3.76
N LEU A 8 -50.00 -39.51 2.70
CA LEU A 8 -48.98 -38.93 1.88
C LEU A 8 -48.51 -37.61 2.50
N LEU A 9 -47.29 -37.61 3.06
CA LEU A 9 -46.67 -36.41 3.64
C LEU A 9 -45.98 -35.64 2.52
N ALA A 10 -46.55 -34.52 2.09
CA ALA A 10 -45.95 -33.63 1.11
C ALA A 10 -44.93 -32.72 1.81
N THR A 11 -43.64 -32.95 1.55
CA THR A 11 -42.55 -32.10 2.01
C THR A 11 -42.44 -30.90 1.07
N LEU A 12 -42.89 -29.71 1.52
CA LEU A 12 -42.57 -28.44 0.81
C LEU A 12 -41.10 -28.12 0.97
N LEU A 13 -40.33 -28.25 -0.09
CA LEU A 13 -39.00 -27.62 -0.19
C LEU A 13 -39.18 -26.11 -0.37
N LEU A 14 -38.96 -25.34 0.67
CA LEU A 14 -38.74 -23.90 0.60
C LEU A 14 -37.38 -23.66 -0.05
N CYS A 15 -37.40 -23.38 -1.35
CA CYS A 15 -36.25 -22.86 -2.06
C CYS A 15 -36.03 -21.41 -1.57
N GLY A 16 -35.14 -21.24 -0.58
CA GLY A 16 -34.67 -19.93 -0.15
C GLY A 16 -33.85 -19.34 -1.30
N CYS A 17 -34.45 -18.47 -2.11
CA CYS A 17 -33.71 -17.54 -2.94
C CYS A 17 -32.90 -16.64 -1.99
N SER A 18 -31.60 -16.92 -1.83
CA SER A 18 -30.66 -15.93 -1.35
C SER A 18 -30.67 -14.81 -2.40
N SER A 19 -31.30 -13.69 -2.06
CA SER A 19 -31.14 -12.44 -2.79
C SER A 19 -29.63 -12.15 -2.84
N ILE A 20 -29.06 -12.21 -4.06
CA ILE A 20 -27.76 -11.61 -4.32
C ILE A 20 -27.99 -10.13 -4.03
N ASP A 21 -27.46 -9.67 -2.90
CA ASP A 21 -27.44 -8.26 -2.55
C ASP A 21 -26.65 -7.57 -3.67
N SER A 22 -27.38 -6.91 -4.58
CA SER A 22 -26.82 -6.04 -5.60
C SER A 22 -26.35 -4.77 -4.91
N GLY A 23 -25.27 -4.93 -4.10
CA GLY A 23 -24.69 -3.85 -3.33
C GLY A 23 -24.42 -2.65 -4.19
N THR A 24 -24.73 -1.47 -3.68
CA THR A 24 -24.36 -0.19 -4.30
C THR A 24 -22.88 -0.26 -4.71
N PRO A 25 -22.53 0.03 -5.97
CA PRO A 25 -21.15 -0.04 -6.42
C PRO A 25 -20.26 0.85 -5.55
N PRO A 26 -18.99 0.46 -5.31
CA PRO A 26 -18.07 1.26 -4.52
C PRO A 26 -17.97 2.69 -5.04
N LYS A 27 -18.04 3.67 -4.13
CA LYS A 27 -17.80 5.07 -4.45
C LYS A 27 -16.32 5.36 -4.42
N ARG A 28 -15.76 5.94 -5.49
CA ARG A 28 -14.38 6.43 -5.50
C ARG A 28 -14.36 7.94 -5.29
N VAL A 29 -13.51 8.40 -4.36
CA VAL A 29 -13.22 9.82 -4.09
C VAL A 29 -11.74 10.08 -4.40
N TYR A 30 -11.42 11.30 -4.84
CA TYR A 30 -10.11 11.64 -5.38
C TYR A 30 -9.47 12.80 -4.63
N GLY A 31 -8.15 12.76 -4.51
CA GLY A 31 -7.34 13.90 -4.10
C GLY A 31 -7.03 14.83 -5.28
N THR A 32 -6.24 15.85 -5.02
CA THR A 32 -5.78 16.78 -6.05
C THR A 32 -4.68 16.13 -6.91
N PRO A 33 -4.78 16.21 -8.25
CA PRO A 33 -3.71 15.73 -9.12
C PRO A 33 -2.40 16.50 -8.91
N VAL A 34 -1.29 15.78 -8.96
CA VAL A 34 0.09 16.32 -8.88
C VAL A 34 0.81 16.01 -10.19
N ASN A 35 1.51 17.01 -10.75
CA ASN A 35 2.32 16.80 -11.95
C ASN A 35 3.47 15.85 -11.66
N MET A 36 3.66 14.86 -12.54
CA MET A 36 4.72 13.86 -12.45
C MET A 36 5.20 13.53 -13.87
N GLY A 37 6.46 13.78 -14.15
CA GLY A 37 6.99 13.62 -15.51
C GLY A 37 6.20 14.45 -16.53
N ALA A 38 5.78 13.84 -17.62
CA ALA A 38 4.89 14.45 -18.62
C ALA A 38 3.39 14.16 -18.35
N GLY A 39 3.06 13.66 -17.18
CA GLY A 39 1.69 13.29 -16.78
C GLY A 39 1.35 13.73 -15.37
N THR A 40 0.49 12.96 -14.71
CA THR A 40 0.01 13.24 -13.35
C THR A 40 -0.08 11.99 -12.50
N ALA A 41 0.02 12.19 -11.18
CA ALA A 41 -0.35 11.23 -10.15
C ALA A 41 -1.58 11.78 -9.39
N THR A 42 -2.59 10.95 -9.15
CA THR A 42 -3.82 11.35 -8.44
C THR A 42 -4.18 10.31 -7.41
N SER A 43 -4.18 10.70 -6.13
CA SER A 43 -4.61 9.81 -5.03
C SER A 43 -6.12 9.57 -5.06
N TRP A 44 -6.55 8.45 -4.51
CA TRP A 44 -7.97 8.13 -4.38
C TRP A 44 -8.25 7.18 -3.20
N ALA A 45 -9.52 7.12 -2.80
CA ALA A 45 -10.04 6.08 -1.93
C ALA A 45 -11.31 5.49 -2.54
N SER A 46 -11.45 4.16 -2.45
CA SER A 46 -12.66 3.42 -2.77
C SER A 46 -13.40 3.06 -1.49
N LEU A 47 -14.69 3.37 -1.43
CA LEU A 47 -15.51 3.25 -0.23
C LEU A 47 -16.71 2.34 -0.50
N ASP A 48 -17.13 1.57 0.51
CA ASP A 48 -18.40 0.85 0.49
C ASP A 48 -19.61 1.79 0.65
N ALA A 49 -20.82 1.24 0.64
CA ALA A 49 -22.06 2.00 0.79
C ALA A 49 -22.18 2.70 2.17
N GLN A 50 -21.45 2.23 3.19
CA GLN A 50 -21.39 2.81 4.53
C GLN A 50 -20.23 3.82 4.67
N GLY A 51 -19.49 4.06 3.59
CA GLY A 51 -18.33 4.93 3.56
C GLY A 51 -17.10 4.35 4.25
N ASN A 52 -17.01 3.01 4.42
CA ASN A 52 -15.79 2.38 4.93
C ASN A 52 -14.80 2.17 3.78
N PRO A 53 -13.50 2.29 4.03
CA PRO A 53 -12.48 2.12 3.01
C PRO A 53 -12.40 0.66 2.57
N LEU A 54 -12.45 0.44 1.26
CA LEU A 54 -12.17 -0.82 0.58
C LEU A 54 -10.73 -0.86 0.09
N SER A 55 -10.27 0.27 -0.45
CA SER A 55 -8.90 0.49 -0.91
C SER A 55 -8.53 1.97 -0.89
N ILE A 56 -7.24 2.25 -0.76
CA ILE A 56 -6.63 3.56 -0.98
C ILE A 56 -5.46 3.40 -1.95
N GLY A 57 -5.21 4.40 -2.78
CA GLY A 57 -4.14 4.33 -3.74
C GLY A 57 -4.00 5.61 -4.55
N PHE A 58 -3.33 5.46 -5.66
CA PHE A 58 -3.18 6.54 -6.64
C PHE A 58 -3.14 5.97 -8.05
N THR A 59 -3.46 6.83 -9.01
CA THR A 59 -3.38 6.54 -10.44
C THR A 59 -2.27 7.37 -11.05
N LEU A 60 -1.37 6.72 -11.78
CA LEU A 60 -0.36 7.33 -12.64
C LEU A 60 -0.88 7.34 -14.06
N THR A 61 -0.93 8.50 -14.71
CA THR A 61 -1.23 8.55 -16.14
C THR A 61 -0.11 7.86 -16.93
N LYS A 62 -0.42 7.37 -18.13
CA LYS A 62 0.56 6.67 -18.98
C LYS A 62 1.87 7.46 -19.17
N THR A 63 1.76 8.78 -19.28
CA THR A 63 2.90 9.68 -19.49
C THR A 63 3.60 10.14 -18.21
N ALA A 64 3.14 9.71 -17.04
CA ALA A 64 3.77 10.06 -15.76
C ALA A 64 5.21 9.53 -15.63
N PHE A 65 5.56 8.50 -16.39
CA PHE A 65 6.90 7.92 -16.43
C PHE A 65 7.84 8.61 -17.42
N ASP A 66 7.32 9.52 -18.25
CA ASP A 66 8.11 10.22 -19.26
C ASP A 66 8.72 11.51 -18.68
N ASN A 67 9.91 11.89 -19.14
CA ASN A 67 10.61 13.11 -18.70
C ASN A 67 10.90 13.19 -17.19
N LEU A 68 11.00 12.06 -16.52
CA LEU A 68 11.48 12.02 -15.13
C LEU A 68 13.00 12.35 -15.11
N PRO A 69 13.50 13.00 -14.03
CA PRO A 69 14.94 13.24 -13.88
C PRO A 69 15.74 11.93 -13.98
N ALA A 70 16.82 11.95 -14.75
CA ALA A 70 17.66 10.77 -14.97
C ALA A 70 18.85 10.68 -14.00
N THR A 71 19.05 11.71 -13.17
CA THR A 71 20.19 11.82 -12.24
C THR A 71 19.73 12.01 -10.80
N MET A 72 20.57 11.60 -9.85
CA MET A 72 20.36 11.89 -8.43
C MET A 72 20.55 13.39 -8.11
N PRO A 73 19.92 13.95 -7.05
CA PRO A 73 19.04 13.22 -6.12
C PRO A 73 17.73 12.81 -6.79
N GLY A 74 17.04 11.82 -6.19
CA GLY A 74 15.69 11.42 -6.58
C GLY A 74 14.68 12.57 -6.45
N THR A 75 13.44 12.33 -6.86
CA THR A 75 12.36 13.33 -6.84
C THR A 75 11.17 12.81 -6.07
N ASP A 76 10.65 13.61 -5.14
CA ASP A 76 9.47 13.30 -4.36
C ASP A 76 8.22 13.98 -4.93
N PHE A 77 7.13 13.22 -5.03
CA PHE A 77 5.81 13.73 -5.40
C PHE A 77 4.85 13.45 -4.24
N MET A 78 4.34 14.52 -3.62
CA MET A 78 3.48 14.43 -2.43
C MET A 78 2.01 14.48 -2.83
N LEU A 79 1.24 13.46 -2.45
CA LEU A 79 -0.19 13.37 -2.71
C LEU A 79 -0.96 13.39 -1.40
N ALA A 80 -1.87 14.37 -1.24
CA ALA A 80 -2.82 14.33 -0.14
C ALA A 80 -3.85 13.22 -0.38
N LEU A 81 -4.13 12.42 0.65
CA LEU A 81 -5.25 11.47 0.60
C LEU A 81 -6.59 12.20 0.78
N PRO A 82 -7.69 11.70 0.16
CA PRO A 82 -9.04 12.20 0.45
C PRO A 82 -9.36 12.10 1.95
N THR A 83 -10.12 13.07 2.45
CA THR A 83 -10.51 13.14 3.88
C THR A 83 -11.24 11.87 4.34
N GLU A 84 -12.04 11.27 3.47
CA GLU A 84 -12.75 10.02 3.74
C GLU A 84 -11.79 8.85 4.06
N ALA A 85 -10.59 8.86 3.48
CA ALA A 85 -9.55 7.88 3.81
C ALA A 85 -8.88 8.22 5.15
N THR A 86 -8.43 9.47 5.34
CA THR A 86 -7.63 9.87 6.51
C THR A 86 -8.41 9.82 7.82
N THR A 87 -9.74 9.88 7.79
CA THR A 87 -10.60 9.81 8.98
C THR A 87 -10.86 8.38 9.46
N LYS A 88 -10.76 7.39 8.59
CA LYS A 88 -11.08 5.98 8.92
C LYS A 88 -9.87 5.04 8.89
N THR A 89 -8.79 5.46 8.23
CA THR A 89 -7.54 4.70 8.18
C THR A 89 -6.44 5.45 8.93
N PRO A 90 -5.34 4.81 9.32
CA PRO A 90 -4.20 5.51 9.91
C PRO A 90 -3.43 6.34 8.87
N PHE A 91 -3.63 6.11 7.58
CA PHE A 91 -2.86 6.73 6.50
C PHE A 91 -3.27 8.18 6.29
N GLN A 92 -2.28 9.06 6.15
CA GLN A 92 -2.46 10.51 6.10
C GLN A 92 -2.15 11.10 4.72
N HIS A 93 -1.12 10.60 4.06
CA HIS A 93 -0.69 11.06 2.73
C HIS A 93 0.14 9.98 2.04
N ILE A 94 0.38 10.17 0.75
CA ILE A 94 1.25 9.32 -0.06
C ILE A 94 2.44 10.16 -0.54
N MET A 95 3.65 9.58 -0.50
CA MET A 95 4.81 10.11 -1.19
C MET A 95 5.26 9.10 -2.25
N ILE A 96 5.40 9.56 -3.47
CA ILE A 96 6.02 8.81 -4.56
C ILE A 96 7.44 9.33 -4.68
N ASN A 97 8.42 8.49 -4.36
CA ASN A 97 9.83 8.81 -4.53
C ASN A 97 10.36 8.12 -5.79
N TRP A 98 10.95 8.89 -6.71
CA TRP A 98 11.60 8.40 -7.91
C TRP A 98 13.11 8.31 -7.72
N ASN A 99 13.67 7.12 -7.88
CA ASN A 99 15.09 6.81 -7.74
C ASN A 99 15.69 6.41 -9.09
N PRO A 100 16.24 7.35 -9.87
CA PRO A 100 16.72 7.08 -11.25
C PRO A 100 17.91 6.11 -11.33
N GLN A 101 18.69 5.98 -10.27
CA GLN A 101 19.83 5.07 -10.17
C GLN A 101 19.65 4.02 -9.07
N GLY A 102 18.49 4.05 -8.38
CA GLY A 102 18.24 3.24 -7.22
C GLY A 102 19.03 3.69 -5.99
N HIS A 103 18.99 2.87 -4.95
CA HIS A 103 19.67 3.10 -3.69
C HIS A 103 20.13 1.76 -3.04
N GLU A 104 20.78 1.82 -1.91
CA GLU A 104 21.16 0.65 -1.10
C GLU A 104 19.95 -0.18 -0.63
N PRO A 105 20.11 -1.51 -0.39
CA PRO A 105 21.37 -2.27 -0.42
C PRO A 105 21.90 -2.49 -1.82
N ASP A 106 23.23 -2.38 -1.95
CA ASP A 106 23.93 -2.58 -3.22
C ASP A 106 23.60 -3.94 -3.85
N LYS A 107 23.47 -3.96 -5.20
CA LYS A 107 23.09 -5.12 -6.02
C LYS A 107 21.67 -5.65 -5.79
N ILE A 108 20.89 -5.04 -4.90
CA ILE A 108 19.49 -5.40 -4.66
C ILE A 108 18.61 -4.30 -5.26
N TYR A 109 18.69 -3.06 -4.73
CA TYR A 109 17.83 -1.96 -5.15
C TYR A 109 18.56 -0.89 -6.00
N THR A 110 19.77 -1.17 -6.47
CA THR A 110 20.56 -0.27 -7.32
C THR A 110 20.13 -0.31 -8.80
N VAL A 111 18.83 -0.26 -9.04
CA VAL A 111 18.19 -0.14 -10.35
C VAL A 111 17.14 0.98 -10.31
N PRO A 112 16.78 1.60 -11.44
CA PRO A 112 15.73 2.61 -11.48
C PRO A 112 14.42 2.06 -10.93
N HIS A 113 13.86 2.68 -9.88
CA HIS A 113 12.63 2.23 -9.23
C HIS A 113 11.88 3.38 -8.57
N PHE A 114 10.65 3.10 -8.18
CA PHE A 114 9.80 3.96 -7.36
C PHE A 114 9.60 3.35 -5.99
N ASP A 115 9.56 4.23 -4.97
CA ASP A 115 9.14 3.92 -3.62
C ASP A 115 7.82 4.63 -3.36
N PHE A 116 6.77 3.85 -3.14
CA PHE A 116 5.40 4.34 -2.94
C PHE A 116 5.04 4.27 -1.46
N HIS A 117 5.33 5.34 -0.73
CA HIS A 117 5.12 5.42 0.71
C HIS A 117 3.69 5.85 1.05
N PHE A 118 2.99 5.04 1.84
CA PHE A 118 1.72 5.37 2.47
C PHE A 118 1.99 5.73 3.94
N TYR A 119 2.06 7.01 4.24
CA TYR A 119 2.45 7.50 5.56
C TYR A 119 1.32 7.44 6.57
N ILE A 120 1.63 6.94 7.78
CA ILE A 120 0.74 6.89 8.94
C ILE A 120 0.83 8.19 9.76
N GLN A 121 1.94 8.92 9.66
CA GLN A 121 2.17 10.16 10.37
C GLN A 121 1.77 11.36 9.52
N PRO A 122 1.36 12.48 10.16
CA PRO A 122 1.16 13.74 9.45
C PRO A 122 2.42 14.20 8.73
N MET A 123 2.27 14.85 7.58
CA MET A 123 3.38 15.34 6.76
C MET A 123 4.35 16.22 7.54
N ALA A 124 3.84 17.09 8.43
CA ALA A 124 4.69 17.97 9.24
C ALA A 124 5.62 17.20 10.19
N GLU A 125 5.18 16.06 10.74
CA GLU A 125 6.01 15.20 11.59
C GLU A 125 7.06 14.47 10.75
N VAL A 126 6.67 13.98 9.58
CA VAL A 126 7.56 13.29 8.63
C VAL A 126 8.67 14.23 8.17
N MET A 127 8.33 15.44 7.72
CA MET A 127 9.29 16.45 7.27
C MET A 127 10.25 16.94 8.37
N ALA A 128 9.89 16.73 9.64
CA ALA A 128 10.75 17.05 10.77
C ALA A 128 11.77 15.95 11.11
N ILE A 129 11.75 14.80 10.44
CA ILE A 129 12.72 13.71 10.61
C ILE A 129 14.06 14.16 10.01
N PRO A 130 15.11 14.38 10.84
CA PRO A 130 16.39 14.89 10.36
C PRO A 130 17.23 13.79 9.69
N PRO A 131 18.38 14.13 9.09
CA PRO A 131 19.38 13.14 8.69
C PRO A 131 19.82 12.25 9.86
N TYR A 132 20.07 10.95 9.57
CA TYR A 132 20.44 9.95 10.59
C TYR A 132 21.53 10.41 11.57
N PRO A 133 22.66 11.04 11.16
CA PRO A 133 23.71 11.46 12.10
C PRO A 133 23.26 12.49 13.14
N GLN A 134 22.15 13.18 12.91
CA GLN A 134 21.62 14.18 13.87
C GLN A 134 20.70 13.57 14.93
N ALA A 135 20.16 12.38 14.69
CA ALA A 135 19.24 11.73 15.63
C ALA A 135 19.34 10.19 15.64
N PRO A 136 20.54 9.59 15.71
CA PRO A 136 20.70 8.15 15.55
C PRO A 136 19.88 7.36 16.58
N THR A 137 19.77 7.83 17.81
CA THR A 137 18.99 7.19 18.88
C THR A 137 17.49 7.08 18.55
N LYS A 138 16.93 8.02 17.77
CA LYS A 138 15.54 7.96 17.33
C LYS A 138 15.33 6.99 16.17
N PHE A 139 16.27 6.95 15.23
CA PHE A 139 16.24 5.98 14.13
C PHE A 139 16.43 4.53 14.63
N ASP A 140 17.26 4.34 15.65
CA ASP A 140 17.57 3.03 16.22
C ASP A 140 16.59 2.61 17.34
N LYS A 141 15.67 3.47 17.75
CA LYS A 141 14.59 3.12 18.66
C LYS A 141 13.53 2.33 17.90
N LEU A 142 13.50 1.03 18.15
CA LEU A 142 12.62 0.10 17.43
C LEU A 142 11.18 0.22 17.93
N PRO A 143 10.17 0.07 17.05
CA PRO A 143 8.79 -0.15 17.46
C PRO A 143 8.67 -1.50 18.21
N ALA A 144 7.60 -1.67 18.98
CA ALA A 144 7.35 -2.97 19.62
C ALA A 144 7.26 -4.06 18.53
N ALA A 145 7.89 -5.21 18.78
CA ALA A 145 8.00 -6.32 17.82
C ALA A 145 6.63 -6.80 17.28
N THR A 146 5.54 -6.56 18.02
CA THR A 146 4.18 -6.90 17.58
C THR A 146 3.61 -5.97 16.52
N PHE A 147 4.23 -4.82 16.25
CA PHE A 147 3.80 -3.83 15.24
C PHE A 147 4.44 -4.03 13.87
N LEU A 148 5.29 -5.03 13.72
CA LEU A 148 5.89 -5.46 12.45
C LEU A 148 5.78 -6.99 12.34
N HIS A 149 5.77 -7.51 11.11
CA HIS A 149 5.86 -8.95 10.91
C HIS A 149 7.32 -9.41 11.15
N ALA A 150 7.49 -10.63 11.69
CA ALA A 150 8.79 -11.14 12.08
C ALA A 150 9.83 -11.32 10.94
N ASP A 151 9.36 -11.39 9.70
CA ASP A 151 10.22 -11.49 8.51
C ASP A 151 10.89 -10.16 8.15
N PHE A 152 10.44 -9.05 8.72
CA PHE A 152 11.00 -7.72 8.43
C PHE A 152 12.16 -7.39 9.36
N VAL A 153 13.27 -7.01 8.77
CA VAL A 153 14.50 -6.64 9.48
C VAL A 153 14.88 -5.20 9.14
N LYS A 154 15.21 -4.42 10.19
CA LYS A 154 15.65 -3.04 10.05
C LYS A 154 16.97 -2.97 9.29
N GLY A 155 17.01 -2.17 8.23
CA GLY A 155 18.23 -1.78 7.55
C GLY A 155 19.12 -0.86 8.40
N PRO A 156 20.39 -0.67 8.04
CA PRO A 156 21.28 0.25 8.71
C PRO A 156 20.87 1.71 8.47
N GLY A 157 21.13 2.58 9.45
CA GLY A 157 20.90 4.02 9.31
C GLY A 157 19.43 4.40 9.18
N GLY A 158 19.14 5.36 8.30
CA GLY A 158 17.80 5.86 8.00
C GLY A 158 17.83 7.10 7.12
N VAL A 159 16.70 7.45 6.55
CA VAL A 159 16.54 8.51 5.54
C VAL A 159 15.79 9.71 6.16
N PRO A 160 16.26 10.96 5.96
CA PRO A 160 15.54 12.14 6.41
C PRO A 160 14.16 12.20 5.74
N GLY A 161 13.14 12.64 6.49
CA GLY A 161 11.77 12.66 6.00
C GLY A 161 11.09 11.29 5.88
N MET A 162 11.76 10.20 6.25
CA MET A 162 11.22 8.82 6.13
C MET A 162 11.37 8.04 7.44
N GLY A 163 12.59 7.94 7.96
CA GLY A 163 12.94 7.07 9.08
C GLY A 163 13.81 5.90 8.64
N ALA A 164 13.79 4.83 9.43
CA ALA A 164 14.48 3.58 9.14
C ALA A 164 13.57 2.64 8.33
N HIS A 165 14.11 1.95 7.32
CA HIS A 165 13.40 1.00 6.50
C HIS A 165 13.56 -0.43 7.01
N TRP A 166 12.50 -1.22 6.88
CA TRP A 166 12.43 -2.62 7.28
C TRP A 166 12.08 -3.47 6.08
N SER A 167 13.02 -4.27 5.61
CA SER A 167 12.85 -5.12 4.43
C SER A 167 12.47 -6.55 4.82
N ASP A 168 11.60 -7.19 4.04
CA ASP A 168 11.28 -8.61 4.15
C ASP A 168 12.48 -9.44 3.66
N VAL A 169 13.26 -9.99 4.60
CA VAL A 169 14.44 -10.78 4.26
C VAL A 169 14.12 -12.15 3.60
N THR A 170 12.85 -12.48 3.49
CA THR A 170 12.40 -13.70 2.78
C THR A 170 11.98 -13.41 1.34
N SER A 171 11.94 -12.15 0.92
CA SER A 171 11.56 -11.75 -0.44
C SER A 171 12.57 -12.25 -1.50
N PRO A 172 12.14 -12.42 -2.75
CA PRO A 172 12.93 -13.05 -3.82
C PRO A 172 14.27 -12.37 -4.07
N GLU A 173 14.36 -11.05 -3.98
CA GLU A 173 15.58 -10.26 -4.22
C GLU A 173 16.68 -10.56 -3.20
N PHE A 174 16.32 -10.89 -1.95
CA PHE A 174 17.28 -11.37 -0.94
C PHE A 174 17.66 -12.85 -1.12
N LYS A 175 17.05 -13.54 -2.10
CA LYS A 175 17.38 -14.92 -2.52
C LYS A 175 18.09 -14.95 -3.89
N GLY A 176 18.60 -13.79 -4.34
CA GLY A 176 19.37 -13.70 -5.59
C GLY A 176 18.52 -13.57 -6.86
N GLN A 177 17.21 -13.37 -6.73
CA GLN A 177 16.37 -13.04 -7.87
C GLN A 177 16.46 -11.54 -8.18
N PRO A 178 16.26 -11.11 -9.44
CA PRO A 178 16.17 -9.69 -9.76
C PRO A 178 15.04 -9.01 -8.96
N PHE A 179 15.31 -7.80 -8.46
CA PHE A 179 14.28 -6.97 -7.85
C PHE A 179 13.24 -6.54 -8.90
N THR A 180 11.99 -6.81 -8.63
CA THR A 180 10.84 -6.37 -9.44
C THR A 180 9.88 -5.51 -8.63
N GLU A 181 9.44 -6.00 -7.48
CA GLU A 181 8.61 -5.31 -6.52
C GLU A 181 8.76 -5.98 -5.14
N THR A 182 8.62 -5.19 -4.09
CA THR A 182 8.66 -5.67 -2.71
C THR A 182 7.83 -4.78 -1.81
N PHE A 183 7.57 -5.24 -0.58
CA PHE A 183 6.87 -4.48 0.44
C PHE A 183 7.81 -4.18 1.61
N VAL A 184 7.76 -2.94 2.12
CA VAL A 184 8.67 -2.42 3.14
C VAL A 184 7.84 -1.70 4.21
N TYR A 185 8.33 -1.66 5.42
CA TYR A 185 7.81 -0.80 6.50
C TYR A 185 8.84 0.26 6.88
N GLY A 186 8.34 1.41 7.34
CA GLY A 186 9.18 2.45 7.94
C GLY A 186 8.99 2.59 9.43
N SER A 187 10.02 3.07 10.14
CA SER A 187 9.90 3.41 11.55
C SER A 187 10.76 4.61 11.95
N TYR A 188 10.29 5.37 12.93
CA TYR A 188 11.05 6.44 13.58
C TYR A 188 10.58 6.64 15.01
N ASP A 189 11.52 6.86 15.95
CA ASP A 189 11.29 7.08 17.38
C ASP A 189 10.35 6.04 18.03
N GLY A 190 10.51 4.77 17.64
CA GLY A 190 9.75 3.65 18.19
C GLY A 190 8.33 3.49 17.64
N LYS A 191 7.98 4.19 16.53
CA LYS A 191 6.67 4.13 15.87
C LYS A 191 6.82 3.68 14.42
N VAL A 192 5.84 2.98 13.88
CA VAL A 192 5.74 2.71 12.44
C VAL A 192 5.33 4.00 11.74
N THR A 193 6.09 4.40 10.70
CA THR A 193 5.89 5.67 9.99
C THR A 193 5.14 5.53 8.68
N PHE A 194 5.39 4.47 7.93
CA PHE A 194 4.78 4.22 6.63
C PHE A 194 4.73 2.72 6.30
N TRP A 195 3.88 2.42 5.33
CA TRP A 195 3.85 1.18 4.57
C TRP A 195 4.22 1.52 3.13
N GLU A 196 5.03 0.71 2.49
CA GLU A 196 5.66 1.07 1.22
C GLU A 196 5.63 -0.08 0.23
N GLN A 197 5.34 0.23 -1.03
CA GLN A 197 5.60 -0.65 -2.15
C GLN A 197 6.79 -0.10 -2.93
N MET A 198 7.89 -0.85 -3.01
CA MET A 198 9.01 -0.53 -3.90
C MET A 198 8.83 -1.28 -5.20
N VAL A 199 8.97 -0.60 -6.35
CA VAL A 199 8.67 -1.20 -7.66
C VAL A 199 9.69 -0.74 -8.71
N ALA A 200 10.39 -1.70 -9.31
CA ALA A 200 11.34 -1.42 -10.39
C ALA A 200 10.63 -0.81 -11.61
N LEU A 201 11.21 0.24 -12.20
CA LEU A 201 10.67 0.86 -13.40
C LEU A 201 10.53 -0.15 -14.56
N SER A 202 11.51 -1.07 -14.68
CA SER A 202 11.45 -2.14 -15.67
C SER A 202 10.21 -3.01 -15.53
N TYR A 203 9.81 -3.31 -14.29
CA TYR A 203 8.60 -4.08 -14.01
C TYR A 203 7.32 -3.29 -14.34
N LEU A 204 7.23 -2.01 -13.94
CA LEU A 204 6.09 -1.15 -14.30
C LEU A 204 5.91 -1.04 -15.82
N LYS A 205 7.01 -1.00 -16.58
CA LYS A 205 6.97 -0.98 -18.07
C LYS A 205 6.45 -2.26 -18.71
N THR A 206 6.35 -3.37 -17.98
CA THR A 206 5.68 -4.59 -18.47
C THR A 206 4.16 -4.50 -18.43
N SER A 207 3.59 -3.38 -17.99
CA SER A 207 2.15 -3.19 -17.79
C SER A 207 1.54 -4.24 -16.84
N PRO A 208 2.06 -4.36 -15.61
CA PRO A 208 1.68 -5.42 -14.70
C PRO A 208 0.22 -5.32 -14.24
N SER A 209 -0.35 -6.47 -13.93
CA SER A 209 -1.57 -6.59 -13.14
C SER A 209 -1.32 -7.64 -12.06
N MET A 210 -1.08 -7.20 -10.82
CA MET A 210 -0.74 -8.07 -9.70
C MET A 210 -1.45 -7.64 -8.42
N GLU A 211 -1.72 -8.60 -7.56
CA GLU A 211 -2.18 -8.41 -6.19
C GLU A 211 -1.42 -9.39 -5.29
N LYS A 212 -0.94 -8.93 -4.15
CA LYS A 212 -0.25 -9.76 -3.15
C LYS A 212 -0.76 -9.48 -1.74
N ALA A 213 -0.73 -10.52 -0.91
CA ALA A 213 -1.00 -10.37 0.52
C ALA A 213 0.15 -9.60 1.21
N ILE A 214 -0.21 -8.72 2.15
CA ILE A 214 0.75 -8.07 3.03
C ILE A 214 1.03 -9.00 4.21
N LYS A 215 2.28 -9.19 4.59
CA LYS A 215 2.67 -9.82 5.84
C LYS A 215 2.37 -8.88 6.99
N LEU A 216 1.21 -9.08 7.62
CA LEU A 216 0.64 -8.15 8.58
C LEU A 216 1.32 -8.26 9.96
N PRO A 217 1.39 -7.15 10.72
CA PRO A 217 1.80 -7.18 12.12
C PRO A 217 0.74 -7.89 12.99
N ALA A 218 1.17 -8.39 14.15
CA ALA A 218 0.28 -9.01 15.11
C ALA A 218 -0.65 -8.00 15.82
N LYS A 219 -0.21 -6.72 15.92
CA LYS A 219 -0.96 -5.61 16.52
C LYS A 219 -0.75 -4.32 15.72
N TYR A 220 -1.64 -3.37 15.93
CA TYR A 220 -1.60 -2.05 15.31
C TYR A 220 -1.51 -0.96 16.38
N GLU A 221 -0.74 0.10 16.11
CA GLU A 221 -0.53 1.20 17.09
C GLU A 221 -1.78 2.05 17.32
N LYS A 222 -2.61 2.17 16.28
CA LYS A 222 -3.84 2.96 16.30
C LYS A 222 -5.00 2.09 15.83
N PRO A 223 -6.21 2.26 16.38
CA PRO A 223 -7.41 1.64 15.80
C PRO A 223 -7.72 2.25 14.43
N GLY A 224 -8.37 1.49 13.56
CA GLY A 224 -8.75 1.97 12.23
C GLY A 224 -8.83 0.84 11.22
N TYR A 225 -9.12 1.19 9.98
CA TYR A 225 -9.10 0.25 8.88
C TYR A 225 -7.68 0.10 8.34
N TYR A 226 -7.21 -1.15 8.20
CA TYR A 226 -5.89 -1.49 7.68
C TYR A 226 -6.00 -2.44 6.50
N PRO A 227 -5.15 -2.29 5.46
CA PRO A 227 -5.17 -3.15 4.29
C PRO A 227 -4.63 -4.54 4.60
N THR A 228 -5.03 -5.52 3.81
CA THR A 228 -4.52 -6.89 3.86
C THR A 228 -3.75 -7.28 2.61
N ARG A 229 -3.84 -6.48 1.55
CA ARG A 229 -3.22 -6.71 0.25
C ARG A 229 -2.68 -5.39 -0.32
N TYR A 230 -1.80 -5.52 -1.28
CA TYR A 230 -1.35 -4.42 -2.14
C TYR A 230 -1.41 -4.86 -3.60
N SER A 231 -1.59 -3.90 -4.49
CA SER A 231 -1.77 -4.20 -5.91
C SER A 231 -1.15 -3.16 -6.83
N ILE A 232 -0.85 -3.61 -8.04
CA ILE A 232 -0.54 -2.76 -9.20
C ILE A 232 -1.43 -3.24 -10.33
N LYS A 233 -2.15 -2.31 -10.96
CA LYS A 233 -3.05 -2.61 -12.07
C LYS A 233 -2.82 -1.65 -13.23
N THR A 234 -2.58 -2.19 -14.41
CA THR A 234 -2.56 -1.40 -15.65
C THR A 234 -3.94 -1.36 -16.27
N ASN A 235 -4.46 -0.17 -16.52
CA ASN A 235 -5.74 0.06 -17.17
C ASN A 235 -5.62 0.04 -18.70
N SER A 236 -6.76 -0.05 -19.41
CA SER A 236 -6.80 -0.11 -20.87
C SER A 236 -6.27 1.14 -21.58
N ASP A 237 -6.28 2.30 -20.91
CA ASP A 237 -5.70 3.56 -21.39
C ASP A 237 -4.18 3.68 -21.16
N GLY A 238 -3.59 2.65 -20.52
CA GLY A 238 -2.18 2.60 -20.17
C GLY A 238 -1.83 3.31 -18.86
N SER A 239 -2.80 3.89 -18.15
CA SER A 239 -2.59 4.37 -16.78
C SER A 239 -2.36 3.20 -15.82
N GLN A 240 -1.68 3.45 -14.72
CA GLN A 240 -1.42 2.44 -13.70
C GLN A 240 -1.98 2.88 -12.34
N GLU A 241 -2.64 1.98 -11.67
CA GLU A 241 -3.10 2.14 -10.29
C GLU A 241 -2.17 1.35 -9.35
N VAL A 242 -1.74 2.00 -8.28
CA VAL A 242 -1.00 1.38 -7.17
C VAL A 242 -1.84 1.56 -5.92
N ALA A 243 -2.11 0.48 -5.20
CA ALA A 243 -3.06 0.51 -4.10
C ALA A 243 -2.71 -0.39 -2.93
N LEU A 244 -3.23 0.00 -1.77
CA LEU A 244 -3.45 -0.85 -0.61
C LEU A 244 -4.92 -1.28 -0.61
N ASP A 245 -5.20 -2.57 -0.48
CA ASP A 245 -6.51 -3.17 -0.70
C ASP A 245 -6.96 -4.06 0.45
N GLY A 246 -8.28 -4.39 0.46
CA GLY A 246 -8.85 -5.33 1.40
C GLY A 246 -8.82 -4.81 2.83
N PHE A 247 -9.25 -3.57 3.03
CA PHE A 247 -9.26 -2.93 4.33
C PHE A 247 -10.20 -3.62 5.30
N THR A 248 -9.70 -3.87 6.51
CA THR A 248 -10.45 -4.47 7.64
C THR A 248 -10.22 -3.64 8.90
N LEU A 249 -11.26 -3.52 9.73
CA LEU A 249 -11.19 -2.80 11.01
C LEU A 249 -10.29 -3.58 11.99
N ARG A 250 -9.36 -2.87 12.62
CA ARG A 250 -8.41 -3.40 13.59
C ARG A 250 -8.43 -2.60 14.89
#